data_57bd946644cbcc751a84fd077c0c6abc
#
_entry.id   57bd946644cbcc751a84fd077c0c6abc
#
_cell.length_a   1.000
_cell.length_b   1.000
_cell.length_c   1.000
_cell.angle_alpha   90.00
_cell.angle_beta   90.00
_cell.angle_gamma   90.00
#
_symmetry.space_group_name_H-M   'P 1'
#
loop_
_entity.id
_entity.type
_entity.pdbx_description
1 polymer ?
#
loop_
_entity_poly.entity_id
_entity_poly.type
_entity_poly.pdbx_seq_one_letter_code
_entity_poly.pdbx_strand_id
1 'polypeptide(L)'
;MALVLTAVSICALGGYLLWRYADRLFKPEGVHLTLRLDRPEPGAHLIWEIANTGVDPVTLTKLIVHGRGGATDTVPLGLPKLLAPQDRLTLPTDGDWSLLGAKSIAVADSTGHEHHASRRQLLGIQERLRQLIDRRVDYTSAGDFLAGAADLAFGAVILGLGFFMLMWVIATG
;
A
#
# COMPACT_ATOMS: atom_id res chain seq x y z
N MET A 1 -28.75 -27.57 -10.21
CA MET A 1 -27.62 -26.91 -10.92
C MET A 1 -27.41 -25.46 -10.50
N ALA A 2 -28.43 -24.61 -10.43
CA ALA A 2 -28.25 -23.19 -10.05
C ALA A 2 -27.60 -23.00 -8.67
N LEU A 3 -28.04 -23.72 -7.64
CA LEU A 3 -27.47 -23.65 -6.28
C LEU A 3 -26.00 -24.02 -6.22
N VAL A 4 -25.55 -25.01 -6.98
CA VAL A 4 -24.12 -25.41 -7.03
C VAL A 4 -23.28 -24.31 -7.68
N LEU A 5 -23.74 -23.72 -8.76
CA LEU A 5 -23.07 -22.60 -9.43
C LEU A 5 -22.95 -21.40 -8.50
N THR A 6 -24.01 -21.07 -7.76
CA THR A 6 -24.01 -19.96 -6.80
C THR A 6 -22.99 -20.23 -5.67
N ALA A 7 -22.97 -21.43 -5.09
CA ALA A 7 -22.03 -21.79 -4.03
C ALA A 7 -20.57 -21.71 -4.50
N VAL A 8 -20.26 -22.23 -5.69
CA VAL A 8 -18.93 -22.17 -6.29
C VAL A 8 -18.50 -20.70 -6.53
N SER A 9 -19.43 -19.87 -7.05
CA SER A 9 -19.13 -18.44 -7.27
C SER A 9 -18.83 -17.70 -5.97
N ILE A 10 -19.58 -17.98 -4.89
CA ILE A 10 -19.35 -17.37 -3.57
C ILE A 10 -18.01 -17.82 -2.98
N CYS A 11 -17.67 -19.13 -3.09
CA CYS A 11 -16.37 -19.62 -2.66
C CYS A 11 -15.21 -18.99 -3.44
N ALA A 12 -15.34 -18.86 -4.76
CA ALA A 12 -14.34 -18.23 -5.60
C ALA A 12 -14.13 -16.75 -5.24
N LEU A 13 -15.21 -16.01 -5.00
CA LEU A 13 -15.15 -14.61 -4.58
C LEU A 13 -14.49 -14.47 -3.20
N GLY A 14 -14.89 -15.29 -2.22
CA GLY A 14 -14.30 -15.28 -0.89
C GLY A 14 -12.81 -15.64 -0.93
N GLY A 15 -12.44 -16.67 -1.69
CA GLY A 15 -11.05 -17.06 -1.92
C GLY A 15 -10.22 -15.94 -2.58
N TYR A 16 -10.77 -15.27 -3.59
CA TYR A 16 -10.14 -14.12 -4.23
C TYR A 16 -9.90 -12.96 -3.25
N LEU A 17 -10.89 -12.63 -2.41
CA LEU A 17 -10.75 -11.56 -1.41
C LEU A 17 -9.69 -11.90 -0.36
N LEU A 18 -9.67 -13.14 0.13
CA LEU A 18 -8.65 -13.60 1.08
C LEU A 18 -7.26 -13.64 0.45
N TRP A 19 -7.13 -14.12 -0.79
CA TRP A 19 -5.86 -14.10 -1.52
C TRP A 19 -5.36 -12.68 -1.72
N ARG A 20 -6.23 -11.77 -2.16
CA ARG A 20 -5.90 -10.35 -2.33
C ARG A 20 -5.48 -9.68 -1.02
N TYR A 21 -6.05 -10.10 0.11
CA TYR A 21 -5.65 -9.62 1.43
C TYR A 21 -4.32 -10.22 1.87
N ALA A 22 -4.12 -11.52 1.68
CA ALA A 22 -2.87 -12.22 1.97
C ALA A 22 -1.70 -11.65 1.16
N ASP A 23 -1.90 -11.40 -0.14
CA ASP A 23 -0.91 -10.76 -1.01
C ASP A 23 -0.46 -9.38 -0.51
N ARG A 24 -1.32 -8.70 0.25
CA ARG A 24 -0.97 -7.42 0.90
C ARG A 24 -0.20 -7.59 2.21
N LEU A 25 -0.38 -8.72 2.91
CA LEU A 25 0.32 -9.03 4.17
C LEU A 25 1.71 -9.61 3.92
N PHE A 26 1.81 -10.49 2.93
CA PHE A 26 3.08 -11.07 2.51
C PHE A 26 3.74 -10.12 1.52
N LYS A 27 4.52 -9.19 2.06
CA LYS A 27 5.33 -8.30 1.21
C LYS A 27 6.31 -9.17 0.42
N PRO A 28 6.29 -9.12 -0.91
CA PRO A 28 7.28 -9.83 -1.72
C PRO A 28 8.68 -9.35 -1.32
N GLU A 29 9.67 -10.23 -1.40
CA GLU A 29 11.07 -9.85 -1.29
C GLU A 29 11.37 -8.80 -2.36
N GLY A 30 12.09 -7.73 -1.97
CA GLY A 30 12.41 -6.67 -2.91
C GLY A 30 12.55 -5.30 -2.26
N VAL A 31 12.39 -4.27 -3.04
CA VAL A 31 12.48 -2.89 -2.58
C VAL A 31 11.13 -2.41 -2.03
N HIS A 32 11.14 -1.96 -0.80
CA HIS A 32 9.97 -1.38 -0.12
C HIS A 32 10.16 0.11 0.08
N LEU A 33 9.21 0.89 -0.43
CA LEU A 33 9.14 2.32 -0.18
C LEU A 33 8.13 2.60 0.93
N THR A 34 8.61 3.23 1.99
CA THR A 34 7.79 3.68 3.12
C THR A 34 7.93 5.19 3.27
N LEU A 35 6.84 5.85 3.56
CA LEU A 35 6.80 7.30 3.78
C LEU A 35 6.47 7.57 5.24
N ARG A 36 7.18 8.51 5.83
CA ARG A 36 6.93 9.01 7.17
C ARG A 36 6.97 10.52 7.21
N LEU A 37 6.01 11.12 7.87
CA LEU A 37 6.03 12.55 8.17
C LEU A 37 6.73 12.72 9.53
N ASP A 38 7.83 13.48 9.55
CA ASP A 38 8.51 13.83 10.78
C ASP A 38 7.95 15.14 11.28
N ARG A 39 7.42 15.11 12.49
CA ARG A 39 6.79 16.19 13.27
C ARG A 39 5.81 17.12 12.54
N PRO A 40 4.68 17.40 13.14
CA PRO A 40 3.67 18.31 12.58
C PRO A 40 3.94 19.79 12.94
N GLU A 41 5.17 20.28 12.77
CA GLU A 41 5.51 21.70 12.99
C GLU A 41 5.71 22.44 11.67
N PRO A 42 5.68 23.79 11.66
CA PRO A 42 6.06 24.55 10.47
C PRO A 42 7.44 24.14 10.00
N GLY A 43 7.54 23.57 8.81
CA GLY A 43 8.74 22.91 8.32
C GLY A 43 8.68 21.38 8.42
N ALA A 44 7.48 20.79 8.43
CA ALA A 44 7.31 19.32 8.42
C ALA A 44 8.13 18.70 7.28
N HIS A 45 9.08 17.85 7.64
CA HIS A 45 9.89 17.11 6.67
C HIS A 45 9.22 15.79 6.34
N LEU A 46 9.14 15.46 5.07
CA LEU A 46 8.74 14.14 4.61
C LEU A 46 9.98 13.27 4.56
N ILE A 47 9.92 12.13 5.24
CA ILE A 47 10.99 11.15 5.25
C ILE A 47 10.60 9.99 4.34
N TRP A 48 11.42 9.74 3.34
CA TRP A 48 11.33 8.59 2.46
C TRP A 48 12.26 7.51 3.00
N GLU A 49 11.69 6.39 3.40
CA GLU A 49 12.43 5.21 3.85
C GLU A 49 12.32 4.15 2.76
N ILE A 50 13.46 3.80 2.16
CA ILE A 50 13.54 2.78 1.11
C ILE A 50 14.36 1.63 1.67
N ALA A 51 13.77 0.44 1.76
CA ALA A 51 14.43 -0.75 2.26
C ALA A 51 14.53 -1.80 1.15
N ASN A 52 15.72 -2.36 0.97
CA ASN A 52 15.91 -3.53 0.14
C ASN A 52 15.82 -4.78 1.04
N THR A 53 14.72 -5.51 0.98
CA THR A 53 14.54 -6.77 1.72
C THR A 53 14.90 -8.01 0.88
N GLY A 54 15.34 -7.79 -0.37
CA GLY A 54 15.81 -8.84 -1.27
C GLY A 54 17.23 -9.30 -0.95
N VAL A 55 17.68 -10.27 -1.72
CA VAL A 55 19.03 -10.86 -1.63
C VAL A 55 20.04 -10.20 -2.56
N ASP A 56 19.56 -9.47 -3.57
CA ASP A 56 20.39 -8.81 -4.57
C ASP A 56 20.50 -7.30 -4.31
N PRO A 57 21.65 -6.67 -4.64
CA PRO A 57 21.79 -5.23 -4.56
C PRO A 57 20.93 -4.55 -5.65
N VAL A 58 20.30 -3.43 -5.32
CA VAL A 58 19.46 -2.67 -6.23
C VAL A 58 19.97 -1.24 -6.36
N THR A 59 20.13 -0.76 -7.60
CA THR A 59 20.50 0.63 -7.85
C THR A 59 19.22 1.45 -8.06
N LEU A 60 18.94 2.32 -7.12
CA LEU A 60 17.82 3.26 -7.19
C LEU A 60 18.21 4.45 -8.06
N THR A 61 17.35 4.83 -9.01
CA THR A 61 17.68 5.87 -10.00
C THR A 61 16.89 7.15 -9.79
N LYS A 62 15.61 7.07 -9.49
CA LYS A 62 14.75 8.22 -9.32
C LYS A 62 13.56 7.90 -8.44
N LEU A 63 13.01 8.93 -7.82
CA LEU A 63 11.76 8.87 -7.09
C LEU A 63 10.69 9.59 -7.92
N ILE A 64 9.54 8.93 -8.09
CA ILE A 64 8.50 9.35 -9.02
C ILE A 64 7.20 9.59 -8.25
N VAL A 65 6.57 10.72 -8.50
CA VAL A 65 5.24 11.04 -8.00
C VAL A 65 4.29 11.08 -9.19
N HIS A 66 3.34 10.15 -9.23
CA HIS A 66 2.30 10.13 -10.25
C HIS A 66 1.11 10.96 -9.80
N GLY A 67 0.82 12.02 -10.49
CA GLY A 67 -0.32 12.90 -10.25
C GLY A 67 -1.62 12.39 -10.89
N ARG A 68 -2.69 13.14 -10.64
CA ARG A 68 -3.97 12.94 -11.36
C ARG A 68 -3.83 13.42 -12.79
N GLY A 69 -4.46 12.73 -13.75
CA GLY A 69 -4.41 13.11 -15.17
C GLY A 69 -3.14 12.67 -15.91
N GLY A 70 -2.30 11.80 -15.31
CA GLY A 70 -1.09 11.27 -15.96
C GLY A 70 0.16 12.15 -15.79
N ALA A 71 0.05 13.24 -15.03
CA ALA A 71 1.23 14.03 -14.67
C ALA A 71 2.21 13.17 -13.87
N THR A 72 3.49 13.26 -14.21
CA THR A 72 4.57 12.56 -13.51
C THR A 72 5.63 13.56 -13.12
N ASP A 73 5.96 13.63 -11.86
CA ASP A 73 7.01 14.49 -11.32
C ASP A 73 8.14 13.66 -10.73
N THR A 74 9.37 14.12 -10.84
CA THR A 74 10.56 13.43 -10.32
C THR A 74 11.12 14.24 -9.17
N VAL A 75 11.23 13.62 -8.00
CA VAL A 75 11.77 14.26 -6.81
C VAL A 75 13.30 14.13 -6.81
N PRO A 76 14.07 15.23 -6.77
CA PRO A 76 15.53 15.20 -6.76
C PRO A 76 16.06 14.88 -5.36
N LEU A 77 16.31 13.61 -5.08
CA LEU A 77 16.77 13.13 -3.76
C LEU A 77 18.23 12.62 -3.76
N GLY A 78 19.09 13.13 -4.63
CA GLY A 78 20.49 12.71 -4.67
C GLY A 78 20.68 11.27 -5.17
N LEU A 79 19.77 10.78 -6.00
CA LEU A 79 19.90 9.51 -6.72
C LEU A 79 20.71 9.74 -8.02
N PRO A 80 21.38 8.74 -8.59
CA PRO A 80 21.26 7.29 -8.27
C PRO A 80 22.06 6.85 -7.02
N LYS A 81 21.59 5.79 -6.36
CA LYS A 81 22.24 5.18 -5.19
C LYS A 81 22.08 3.67 -5.17
N LEU A 82 23.20 2.97 -4.92
CA LEU A 82 23.21 1.52 -4.70
C LEU A 82 22.70 1.20 -3.30
N LEU A 83 21.73 0.32 -3.20
CA LEU A 83 21.18 -0.19 -1.96
C LEU A 83 21.53 -1.68 -1.82
N ALA A 84 22.41 -1.99 -0.88
CA ALA A 84 22.81 -3.37 -0.63
C ALA A 84 21.65 -4.24 -0.09
N PRO A 85 21.74 -5.57 -0.16
CA PRO A 85 20.78 -6.46 0.47
C PRO A 85 20.59 -6.13 1.95
N GLN A 86 19.34 -6.13 2.41
CA GLN A 86 18.94 -5.82 3.79
C GLN A 86 19.28 -4.40 4.27
N ASP A 87 19.71 -3.52 3.37
CA ASP A 87 20.05 -2.13 3.69
C ASP A 87 18.82 -1.21 3.61
N ARG A 88 18.97 -0.04 4.26
CA ARG A 88 17.92 0.99 4.29
C ARG A 88 18.50 2.35 3.93
N LEU A 89 17.77 3.07 3.12
CA LEU A 89 18.07 4.44 2.74
C LEU A 89 16.98 5.36 3.29
N THR A 90 17.39 6.37 4.02
CA THR A 90 16.49 7.41 4.55
C THR A 90 16.83 8.72 3.88
N LEU A 91 15.84 9.31 3.22
CA LEU A 91 15.98 10.56 2.48
C LEU A 91 14.98 11.58 3.03
N PRO A 92 15.43 12.59 3.77
CA PRO A 92 14.57 13.70 4.19
C PRO A 92 14.34 14.65 3.02
N THR A 93 13.12 15.12 2.86
CA THR A 93 12.78 16.24 1.97
C THR A 93 11.95 17.25 2.72
N ASP A 94 12.10 18.51 2.36
CA ASP A 94 11.19 19.55 2.79
C ASP A 94 9.78 19.21 2.35
N GLY A 95 8.79 19.51 3.20
CA GLY A 95 7.40 19.08 2.98
C GLY A 95 6.92 19.47 1.59
N ASP A 96 6.83 18.49 0.72
CA ASP A 96 6.37 18.69 -0.65
C ASP A 96 4.84 18.53 -0.67
N TRP A 97 4.15 19.63 -0.74
CA TRP A 97 2.70 19.70 -0.82
C TRP A 97 2.13 19.11 -2.12
N SER A 98 2.97 18.84 -3.12
CA SER A 98 2.58 18.16 -4.36
C SER A 98 2.00 16.76 -4.10
N LEU A 99 2.37 16.13 -2.97
CA LEU A 99 1.83 14.84 -2.55
C LEU A 99 0.31 14.87 -2.31
N LEU A 100 -0.30 16.00 -2.03
CA LEU A 100 -1.76 16.10 -1.87
C LEU A 100 -2.53 15.72 -3.13
N GLY A 101 -1.95 15.95 -4.30
CA GLY A 101 -2.50 15.57 -5.60
C GLY A 101 -2.03 14.21 -6.12
N ALA A 102 -1.10 13.56 -5.44
CA ALA A 102 -0.51 12.32 -5.89
C ALA A 102 -1.52 11.16 -5.90
N LYS A 103 -1.49 10.38 -6.97
CA LYS A 103 -2.25 9.13 -7.11
C LYS A 103 -1.46 7.94 -6.60
N SER A 104 -0.17 7.92 -6.89
CA SER A 104 0.81 6.93 -6.40
C SER A 104 2.20 7.54 -6.38
N ILE A 105 3.07 6.92 -5.60
CA ILE A 105 4.49 7.25 -5.52
C ILE A 105 5.29 5.98 -5.68
N ALA A 106 6.41 6.07 -6.36
CA ALA A 106 7.28 4.95 -6.63
C ALA A 106 8.75 5.37 -6.59
N VAL A 107 9.63 4.41 -6.38
CA VAL A 107 11.05 4.53 -6.65
C VAL A 107 11.40 3.62 -7.81
N ALA A 108 12.07 4.15 -8.83
CA ALA A 108 12.53 3.37 -9.96
C ALA A 108 13.95 2.87 -9.71
N ASP A 109 14.22 1.65 -10.14
CA ASP A 109 15.55 1.07 -10.15
C ASP A 109 16.24 1.22 -11.52
N SER A 110 17.47 0.73 -11.64
CA SER A 110 18.26 0.79 -12.88
C SER A 110 17.72 -0.10 -13.99
N THR A 111 16.85 -1.05 -13.68
CA THR A 111 16.16 -1.89 -14.67
C THR A 111 14.90 -1.24 -15.22
N GLY A 112 14.50 -0.09 -14.65
CA GLY A 112 13.27 0.61 -14.99
C GLY A 112 12.03 0.09 -14.26
N HIS A 113 12.19 -0.86 -13.32
CA HIS A 113 11.09 -1.32 -12.52
C HIS A 113 10.71 -0.29 -11.45
N GLU A 114 9.41 -0.07 -11.27
CA GLU A 114 8.87 0.87 -10.29
C GLU A 114 8.36 0.12 -9.04
N HIS A 115 8.96 0.44 -7.90
CA HIS A 115 8.55 -0.07 -6.59
C HIS A 115 7.62 0.94 -5.93
N HIS A 116 6.32 0.63 -5.88
CA HIS A 116 5.30 1.55 -5.41
C HIS A 116 5.15 1.52 -3.89
N ALA A 117 4.96 2.69 -3.30
CA ALA A 117 4.53 2.79 -1.91
C ALA A 117 3.09 2.30 -1.74
N SER A 118 2.77 1.83 -0.54
CA SER A 118 1.41 1.43 -0.21
C SER A 118 0.44 2.61 -0.37
N ARG A 119 -0.66 2.38 -1.09
CA ARG A 119 -1.73 3.37 -1.24
C ARG A 119 -2.29 3.84 0.11
N ARG A 120 -2.34 2.95 1.11
CA ARG A 120 -2.78 3.31 2.47
C ARG A 120 -1.84 4.29 3.13
N GLN A 121 -0.53 4.09 3.00
CA GLN A 121 0.47 5.04 3.52
C GLN A 121 0.34 6.40 2.85
N LEU A 122 0.20 6.44 1.53
CA LEU A 122 0.02 7.68 0.80
C LEU A 122 -1.23 8.43 1.27
N LEU A 123 -2.38 7.75 1.37
CA LEU A 123 -3.61 8.36 1.86
C LEU A 123 -3.48 8.85 3.31
N GLY A 124 -2.83 8.08 4.19
CA GLY A 124 -2.59 8.49 5.57
C GLY A 124 -1.71 9.74 5.67
N ILE A 125 -0.70 9.87 4.81
CA ILE A 125 0.14 11.07 4.75
C ILE A 125 -0.64 12.25 4.18
N GLN A 126 -1.39 12.05 3.10
CA GLN A 126 -2.22 13.10 2.51
C GLN A 126 -3.23 13.66 3.52
N GLU A 127 -3.83 12.79 4.32
CA GLU A 127 -4.76 13.21 5.36
C GLU A 127 -4.05 14.01 6.46
N ARG A 128 -2.89 13.57 6.93
CA ARG A 128 -2.07 14.33 7.89
C ARG A 128 -1.64 15.69 7.34
N LEU A 129 -1.23 15.74 6.08
CA LEU A 129 -0.87 17.00 5.41
C LEU A 129 -2.07 17.94 5.32
N ARG A 130 -3.28 17.45 5.00
CA ARG A 130 -4.50 18.26 5.02
C ARG A 130 -4.79 18.82 6.41
N GLN A 131 -4.69 17.98 7.43
CA GLN A 131 -4.90 18.39 8.82
C GLN A 131 -3.89 19.46 9.27
N LEU A 132 -2.63 19.36 8.85
CA LEU A 132 -1.63 20.39 9.08
C LEU A 132 -2.00 21.71 8.41
N ILE A 133 -2.51 21.69 7.18
CA ILE A 133 -2.99 22.87 6.48
C ILE A 133 -4.22 23.46 7.18
N ASP A 134 -5.19 22.60 7.53
CA ASP A 134 -6.45 23.01 8.15
C ASP A 134 -6.31 23.34 9.64
N ARG A 135 -5.12 23.16 10.24
CA ARG A 135 -4.85 23.27 11.69
C ARG A 135 -5.76 22.37 12.55
N ARG A 136 -6.29 21.30 11.97
CA ARG A 136 -7.09 20.32 12.71
C ARG A 136 -6.15 19.26 13.27
N VAL A 137 -6.01 19.22 14.58
CA VAL A 137 -5.13 18.28 15.28
C VAL A 137 -6.02 17.19 15.87
N ASP A 138 -6.36 16.15 15.12
CA ASP A 138 -6.77 14.87 15.72
C ASP A 138 -6.83 13.80 14.64
N TYR A 139 -5.75 13.02 14.55
CA TYR A 139 -5.70 11.85 13.70
C TYR A 139 -5.39 10.60 14.51
N THR A 140 -6.26 9.63 14.44
CA THR A 140 -6.00 8.29 14.96
C THR A 140 -5.85 7.31 13.81
N SER A 141 -4.73 6.59 13.77
CA SER A 141 -4.46 5.51 12.82
C SER A 141 -5.40 4.30 12.96
N ALA A 142 -6.37 4.37 13.86
CA ALA A 142 -7.35 3.32 14.13
C ALA A 142 -8.24 3.00 12.92
N GLY A 143 -8.54 4.00 12.06
CA GLY A 143 -9.39 3.80 10.89
C GLY A 143 -8.81 2.84 9.86
N ASP A 144 -7.49 2.87 9.64
CA ASP A 144 -6.83 2.00 8.67
C ASP A 144 -6.75 0.55 9.13
N PHE A 145 -6.55 0.34 10.44
CA PHE A 145 -6.59 -0.98 11.06
C PHE A 145 -7.99 -1.58 10.99
N LEU A 146 -9.03 -0.79 11.34
CA LEU A 146 -10.43 -1.22 11.30
C LEU A 146 -10.88 -1.55 9.88
N ALA A 147 -10.50 -0.76 8.87
CA ALA A 147 -10.82 -1.06 7.48
C ALA A 147 -10.18 -2.37 7.01
N GLY A 148 -8.92 -2.64 7.38
CA GLY A 148 -8.25 -3.90 7.06
C GLY A 148 -8.88 -5.10 7.76
N ALA A 149 -9.23 -4.96 9.03
CA ALA A 149 -9.91 -6.01 9.80
C ALA A 149 -11.33 -6.28 9.26
N ALA A 150 -12.06 -5.24 8.84
CA ALA A 150 -13.38 -5.40 8.23
C ALA A 150 -13.32 -6.15 6.89
N ASP A 151 -12.35 -5.84 6.02
CA ASP A 151 -12.15 -6.54 4.75
C ASP A 151 -11.85 -8.04 4.96
N LEU A 152 -11.03 -8.37 5.96
CA LEU A 152 -10.70 -9.74 6.32
C LEU A 152 -11.91 -10.49 6.90
N ALA A 153 -12.63 -9.87 7.83
CA ALA A 153 -13.83 -10.43 8.42
C ALA A 153 -14.90 -10.69 7.35
N PHE A 154 -15.10 -9.74 6.44
CA PHE A 154 -16.06 -9.88 5.34
C PHE A 154 -15.68 -11.01 4.38
N GLY A 155 -14.40 -11.12 4.00
CA GLY A 155 -13.91 -12.22 3.17
C GLY A 155 -14.11 -13.60 3.84
N ALA A 156 -13.83 -13.69 5.13
CA ALA A 156 -14.01 -14.95 5.89
C ALA A 156 -15.50 -15.36 5.99
N VAL A 157 -16.40 -14.39 6.22
CA VAL A 157 -17.85 -14.63 6.27
C VAL A 157 -18.38 -15.13 4.93
N ILE A 158 -18.00 -14.49 3.82
CA ILE A 158 -18.43 -14.89 2.48
C ILE A 158 -17.94 -16.32 2.18
N LEU A 159 -16.68 -16.62 2.49
CA LEU A 159 -16.12 -17.95 2.27
C LEU A 159 -16.80 -19.00 3.12
N GLY A 160 -17.08 -18.69 4.38
CA GLY A 160 -17.83 -19.58 5.30
C GLY A 160 -19.25 -19.87 4.81
N LEU A 161 -19.97 -18.86 4.33
CA LEU A 161 -21.30 -19.03 3.74
C LEU A 161 -21.26 -19.89 2.47
N GLY A 162 -20.29 -19.64 1.60
CA GLY A 162 -20.13 -20.46 0.39
C GLY A 162 -19.85 -21.92 0.69
N PHE A 163 -18.96 -22.18 1.65
CA PHE A 163 -18.65 -23.54 2.11
C PHE A 163 -19.88 -24.21 2.74
N PHE A 164 -20.62 -23.51 3.58
CA PHE A 164 -21.84 -24.03 4.19
C PHE A 164 -22.90 -24.38 3.14
N MET A 165 -23.13 -23.53 2.15
CA MET A 165 -24.04 -23.79 1.05
C MET A 165 -23.60 -25.03 0.24
N LEU A 166 -22.30 -25.19 -0.02
CA LEU A 166 -21.77 -26.34 -0.74
C LEU A 166 -22.02 -27.65 0.03
N MET A 167 -21.70 -27.62 1.33
CA MET A 167 -21.94 -28.81 2.22
C MET A 167 -23.43 -29.16 2.32
N TRP A 168 -24.30 -28.13 2.39
CA TRP A 168 -25.75 -28.34 2.39
C TRP A 168 -26.23 -29.04 1.12
N VAL A 169 -25.77 -28.59 -0.05
CA VAL A 169 -26.14 -29.18 -1.34
C VAL A 169 -25.65 -30.62 -1.45
N ILE A 170 -24.44 -30.93 -0.95
CA ILE A 170 -23.91 -32.32 -0.94
C ILE A 170 -24.69 -33.21 0.01
N ALA A 171 -25.14 -32.69 1.16
CA ALA A 171 -25.88 -33.46 2.15
C ALA A 171 -27.35 -33.71 1.79
N THR A 172 -27.94 -32.87 0.94
CA THR A 172 -29.37 -32.94 0.56
C THR A 172 -29.64 -33.46 -0.85
N GLY A 173 -28.59 -33.66 -1.64
CA GLY A 173 -28.69 -34.19 -3.02
C GLY A 173 -28.30 -35.63 -3.12
#